data_a9d584f2a8cedc2170a6edab436514bd
#
_entry.id   a9d584f2a8cedc2170a6edab436514bd
#
_cell.length_a   1.000
_cell.length_b   1.000
_cell.length_c   1.000
_cell.angle_alpha   90.00
_cell.angle_beta   90.00
_cell.angle_gamma   90.00
#
_symmetry.space_group_name_H-M   'P 1'
#
loop_
_entity.id
_entity.type
_entity.pdbx_description
1 polymer ?
#
loop_
_entity_poly.entity_id
_entity_poly.type
_entity_poly.pdbx_seq_one_letter_code
_entity_poly.pdbx_strand_id
1 'polypeptide(L)'
;MTGQRFRLVLTSQARQQFRELRHSIASVSGSEVTARNYMRALTDYIEQLPDFPLRGQAFSLHHPGMRVIGFRKNLLIGFLVTDNSVVILSLLSTRQSRLTLEEALTQALESYQRRS
;
A
#
# COMPACT_ATOMS: atom_id res chain seq x y z
N MET A 1 20.13 -12.20 -16.80
CA MET A 1 19.58 -11.75 -16.23
C MET A 1 19.43 -11.25 -15.33
N THR A 2 19.47 -11.02 -15.07
CA THR A 2 19.27 -10.65 -14.36
C THR A 2 18.73 -10.02 -13.55
N GLY A 3 18.38 -10.21 -13.11
CA GLY A 3 17.30 -9.58 -12.53
C GLY A 3 17.55 -8.87 -11.28
N GLN A 4 17.50 -7.63 -11.36
CA GLN A 4 17.56 -6.80 -10.20
C GLN A 4 16.23 -6.89 -9.47
N ARG A 5 16.24 -7.39 -8.23
CA ARG A 5 15.04 -7.49 -7.43
C ARG A 5 14.83 -6.19 -6.66
N PHE A 6 13.64 -5.62 -6.79
CA PHE A 6 13.29 -4.43 -6.04
C PHE A 6 13.17 -4.75 -4.55
N ARG A 7 13.52 -3.78 -3.71
CA ARG A 7 13.33 -3.88 -2.27
C ARG A 7 11.92 -3.46 -1.90
N LEU A 8 11.34 -4.15 -0.92
CA LEU A 8 10.04 -3.77 -0.39
C LEU A 8 10.26 -2.93 0.86
N VAL A 9 9.67 -1.74 0.89
CA VAL A 9 9.78 -0.82 2.02
C VAL A 9 8.37 -0.45 2.47
N LEU A 10 8.11 -0.54 3.77
CA LEU A 10 6.86 -0.05 4.34
C LEU A 10 7.16 1.21 5.15
N THR A 11 6.45 2.30 4.85
CA THR A 11 6.59 3.54 5.60
C THR A 11 6.04 3.35 7.02
N SER A 12 6.41 4.24 7.92
CA SER A 12 5.86 4.22 9.28
C SER A 12 4.33 4.35 9.26
N GLN A 13 3.81 5.20 8.38
CA GLN A 13 2.38 5.37 8.22
C GLN A 13 1.71 4.07 7.76
N ALA A 14 2.29 3.41 6.76
CA ALA A 14 1.74 2.16 6.27
C ALA A 14 1.74 1.08 7.36
N ARG A 15 2.81 0.99 8.13
CA ARG A 15 2.88 0.02 9.23
C ARG A 15 1.79 0.27 10.27
N GLN A 16 1.55 1.53 10.61
CA GLN A 16 0.48 1.85 11.54
C GLN A 16 -0.88 1.50 10.96
N GLN A 17 -1.11 1.81 9.69
CA GLN A 17 -2.36 1.46 9.03
C GLN A 17 -2.60 -0.05 8.97
N PHE A 18 -1.54 -0.83 8.81
CA PHE A 18 -1.64 -2.30 8.89
C PHE A 18 -2.16 -2.74 10.25
N ARG A 19 -1.62 -2.18 11.32
CA ARG A 19 -2.06 -2.52 12.68
C ARG A 19 -3.51 -2.11 12.89
N GLU A 20 -3.88 -0.93 12.45
CA GLU A 20 -5.25 -0.44 12.58
C GLU A 20 -6.23 -1.28 11.77
N LEU A 21 -5.85 -1.69 10.58
CA LEU A 21 -6.68 -2.53 9.73
C LEU A 21 -6.92 -3.89 10.38
N ARG A 22 -5.87 -4.51 10.90
CA ARG A 22 -6.01 -5.79 11.60
C ARG A 22 -6.96 -5.67 12.79
N HIS A 23 -6.80 -4.63 13.57
CA HIS A 23 -7.66 -4.40 14.74
C HIS A 23 -9.11 -4.20 14.30
N SER A 24 -9.33 -3.43 13.25
CA SER A 24 -10.66 -3.18 12.70
C SER A 24 -11.33 -4.47 12.23
N ILE A 25 -10.60 -5.31 11.51
CA ILE A 25 -11.15 -6.56 10.99
C ILE A 25 -11.52 -7.49 12.16
N ALA A 26 -10.66 -7.60 13.17
CA ALA A 26 -10.93 -8.42 14.33
C ALA A 26 -12.18 -7.92 15.08
N SER A 27 -12.31 -6.61 15.21
CA SER A 27 -13.45 -6.00 15.90
C SER A 27 -14.75 -6.20 15.15
N VAL A 28 -14.76 -5.94 13.84
CA VAL A 28 -15.96 -6.04 13.02
C VAL A 28 -16.41 -7.48 12.83
N SER A 29 -15.47 -8.39 12.60
CA SER A 29 -15.79 -9.80 12.38
C SER A 29 -16.00 -10.56 13.69
N GLY A 30 -15.49 -10.03 14.79
CA GLY A 30 -15.50 -10.74 16.07
C GLY A 30 -14.55 -11.93 16.09
N SER A 31 -13.55 -11.96 15.20
CA SER A 31 -12.69 -13.14 15.05
C SER A 31 -11.25 -12.74 14.76
N GLU A 32 -10.36 -13.13 15.70
CA GLU A 32 -8.91 -12.95 15.51
C GLU A 32 -8.38 -13.82 14.36
N VAL A 33 -8.99 -14.98 14.15
CA VAL A 33 -8.59 -15.87 13.07
C VAL A 33 -8.87 -15.22 11.71
N THR A 34 -10.04 -14.61 11.58
CA THR A 34 -10.41 -13.90 10.35
C THR A 34 -9.43 -12.76 10.07
N ALA A 35 -9.10 -11.98 11.09
CA ALA A 35 -8.15 -10.87 10.94
C ALA A 35 -6.77 -11.38 10.54
N ARG A 36 -6.29 -12.44 11.19
CA ARG A 36 -4.99 -13.02 10.89
C ARG A 36 -4.92 -13.51 9.45
N ASN A 37 -5.95 -14.21 9.00
CA ASN A 37 -5.98 -14.75 7.64
C ASN A 37 -6.01 -13.64 6.59
N TYR A 38 -6.79 -12.60 6.85
CA TYR A 38 -6.84 -11.45 5.93
C TYR A 38 -5.47 -10.78 5.85
N MET A 39 -4.84 -10.50 6.98
CA MET A 39 -3.55 -9.82 7.01
C MET A 39 -2.45 -10.66 6.36
N ARG A 40 -2.51 -11.98 6.51
CA ARG A 40 -1.57 -12.87 5.83
C ARG A 40 -1.73 -12.78 4.32
N ALA A 41 -2.97 -12.81 3.82
CA ALA A 41 -3.23 -12.70 2.40
C ALA A 41 -2.77 -11.33 1.86
N LEU A 42 -3.01 -10.27 2.61
CA LEU A 42 -2.58 -8.92 2.22
C LEU A 42 -1.05 -8.83 2.17
N THR A 43 -0.37 -9.37 3.18
CA THR A 43 1.09 -9.37 3.23
C THR A 43 1.67 -10.15 2.06
N ASP A 44 1.12 -11.33 1.77
CA ASP A 44 1.59 -12.15 0.64
C ASP A 44 1.42 -11.39 -0.68
N TYR A 45 0.30 -10.69 -0.83
CA TYR A 45 0.03 -9.90 -2.03
C TYR A 45 1.04 -8.78 -2.20
N ILE A 46 1.32 -8.05 -1.13
CA ILE A 46 2.27 -6.94 -1.16
C ILE A 46 3.69 -7.43 -1.42
N GLU A 47 4.05 -8.57 -0.87
CA GLU A 47 5.39 -9.13 -1.05
C GLU A 47 5.68 -9.54 -2.48
N GLN A 48 4.65 -9.67 -3.31
CA GLN A 48 4.82 -9.94 -4.73
C GLN A 48 5.11 -8.69 -5.56
N LEU A 49 4.81 -7.51 -5.03
CA LEU A 49 4.98 -6.27 -5.79
C LEU A 49 6.42 -6.03 -6.25
N PRO A 50 7.45 -6.34 -5.46
CA PRO A 50 8.83 -6.16 -5.94
C PRO A 50 9.19 -6.96 -7.19
N ASP A 51 8.50 -8.07 -7.42
CA ASP A 51 8.73 -8.89 -8.61
C ASP A 51 7.98 -8.33 -9.84
N PHE A 52 6.92 -7.56 -9.60
CA PHE A 52 6.10 -6.97 -10.66
C PHE A 52 5.72 -5.54 -10.28
N PRO A 53 6.70 -4.63 -10.20
CA PRO A 53 6.47 -3.30 -9.62
C PRO A 53 5.55 -2.40 -10.42
N LEU A 54 5.30 -2.72 -11.70
CA LEU A 54 4.43 -1.90 -12.53
C LEU A 54 2.97 -2.38 -12.52
N ARG A 55 2.60 -3.22 -11.55
CA ARG A 55 1.20 -3.58 -11.36
C ARG A 55 0.38 -2.38 -10.94
N GLY A 56 -0.93 -2.49 -11.14
CA GLY A 56 -1.85 -1.41 -10.81
C GLY A 56 -1.79 -0.30 -11.83
N GLN A 57 -2.20 0.87 -11.44
CA GLN A 57 -2.31 2.01 -12.33
C GLN A 57 -1.46 3.16 -11.83
N ALA A 58 -0.83 3.87 -12.77
CA ALA A 58 -0.19 5.14 -12.46
C ALA A 58 -1.27 6.07 -11.94
N PHE A 59 -1.03 6.74 -10.81
CA PHE A 59 -2.08 7.44 -10.13
C PHE A 59 -2.02 8.95 -10.30
N SER A 60 -0.84 9.52 -10.41
CA SER A 60 -0.70 10.97 -10.47
C SER A 60 0.33 11.36 -11.52
N LEU A 61 0.01 12.38 -12.31
CA LEU A 61 0.96 12.96 -13.25
C LEU A 61 2.05 13.74 -12.54
N HIS A 62 1.80 14.18 -11.31
CA HIS A 62 2.76 14.96 -10.53
C HIS A 62 3.80 14.09 -9.82
N HIS A 63 3.54 12.79 -9.73
CA HIS A 63 4.43 11.86 -9.03
C HIS A 63 4.57 10.60 -9.88
N PRO A 64 5.49 10.61 -10.85
CA PRO A 64 5.54 9.56 -11.88
C PRO A 64 5.72 8.13 -11.36
N GLY A 65 6.31 7.94 -10.22
CA GLY A 65 6.48 6.59 -9.65
C GLY A 65 5.31 6.12 -8.81
N MET A 66 4.31 6.97 -8.59
CA MET A 66 3.20 6.64 -7.70
C MET A 66 2.17 5.78 -8.42
N ARG A 67 1.80 4.68 -7.80
CA ARG A 67 0.84 3.73 -8.36
C ARG A 67 -0.15 3.29 -7.30
N VAL A 68 -1.29 2.79 -7.75
CA VAL A 68 -2.35 2.28 -6.88
C VAL A 68 -2.78 0.91 -7.41
N ILE A 69 -2.95 -0.03 -6.51
CA ILE A 69 -3.46 -1.35 -6.86
C ILE A 69 -4.54 -1.76 -5.84
N GLY A 70 -5.58 -2.45 -6.33
CA GLY A 70 -6.65 -2.92 -5.47
C GLY A 70 -6.33 -4.25 -4.81
N PHE A 71 -6.84 -4.43 -3.60
CA PHE A 71 -6.81 -5.71 -2.91
C PHE A 71 -8.20 -6.01 -2.40
N ARG A 72 -8.81 -7.09 -2.92
CA ARG A 72 -10.18 -7.44 -2.64
C ARG A 72 -11.10 -6.26 -2.99
N LYS A 73 -12.26 -6.12 -2.34
CA LYS A 73 -13.25 -5.14 -2.79
C LYS A 73 -13.06 -3.74 -2.21
N ASN A 74 -12.47 -3.66 -1.03
CA ASN A 74 -12.56 -2.42 -0.26
C ASN A 74 -11.23 -1.75 0.02
N LEU A 75 -10.13 -2.33 -0.43
CA LEU A 75 -8.81 -1.81 -0.10
C LEU A 75 -8.04 -1.42 -1.35
N LEU A 76 -7.40 -0.25 -1.28
CA LEU A 76 -6.42 0.18 -2.26
C LEU A 76 -5.07 0.31 -1.57
N ILE A 77 -4.02 -0.05 -2.28
CA ILE A 77 -2.66 0.06 -1.80
C ILE A 77 -1.96 1.10 -2.65
N GLY A 78 -1.57 2.22 -2.03
CA GLY A 78 -0.78 3.25 -2.71
C GLY A 78 0.69 2.99 -2.50
N PHE A 79 1.46 2.96 -3.57
CA PHE A 79 2.89 2.68 -3.47
C PHE A 79 3.67 3.51 -4.46
N LEU A 80 4.96 3.65 -4.18
CA LEU A 80 5.90 4.40 -5.00
C LEU A 80 6.95 3.44 -5.54
N VAL A 81 7.16 3.47 -6.86
CA VAL A 81 8.21 2.68 -7.47
C VAL A 81 9.40 3.60 -7.74
N THR A 82 10.53 3.26 -7.16
CA THR A 82 11.79 3.97 -7.42
C THR A 82 12.70 3.06 -8.26
N ASP A 83 13.94 3.49 -8.48
CA ASP A 83 14.88 2.70 -9.28
C ASP A 83 15.16 1.32 -8.69
N ASN A 84 15.06 1.18 -7.37
CA ASN A 84 15.42 -0.07 -6.70
C ASN A 84 14.45 -0.49 -5.61
N SER A 85 13.31 0.19 -5.46
CA SER A 85 12.40 -0.08 -4.33
C SER A 85 10.94 0.03 -4.73
N VAL A 86 10.12 -0.73 -4.04
CA VAL A 86 8.68 -0.52 -3.99
C VAL A 86 8.37 -0.08 -2.56
N VAL A 87 7.87 1.14 -2.43
CA VAL A 87 7.61 1.76 -1.12
C VAL A 87 6.11 1.81 -0.91
N ILE A 88 5.61 1.07 0.08
CA ILE A 88 4.18 1.10 0.42
C ILE A 88 3.93 2.37 1.22
N LEU A 89 3.16 3.28 0.63
CA LEU A 89 2.90 4.59 1.19
C LEU A 89 1.67 4.61 2.10
N SER A 90 0.60 3.95 1.67
CA SER A 90 -0.67 4.07 2.37
C SER A 90 -1.64 2.98 1.97
N LEU A 91 -2.48 2.57 2.92
CA LEU A 91 -3.66 1.77 2.65
C LEU A 91 -4.86 2.69 2.63
N LEU A 92 -5.72 2.54 1.63
CA LEU A 92 -6.81 3.47 1.37
C LEU A 92 -8.11 2.71 1.16
N SER A 93 -9.23 3.36 1.42
CA SER A 93 -10.54 2.77 1.18
C SER A 93 -10.99 3.09 -0.24
N THR A 94 -11.59 2.10 -0.92
CA THR A 94 -12.17 2.31 -2.25
C THR A 94 -13.40 3.22 -2.21
N ARG A 95 -13.92 3.50 -1.02
CA ARG A 95 -15.11 4.33 -0.85
C ARG A 95 -14.84 5.82 -0.94
N GLN A 96 -13.56 6.21 -0.89
CA GLN A 96 -13.19 7.62 -0.96
C GLN A 96 -13.24 8.14 -2.39
N SER A 97 -13.48 9.45 -2.55
CA SER A 97 -13.43 10.07 -3.86
C SER A 97 -11.98 10.07 -4.37
N ARG A 98 -11.83 10.21 -5.68
CA ARG A 98 -10.49 10.28 -6.27
C ARG A 98 -9.69 11.44 -5.72
N LEU A 99 -10.33 12.59 -5.50
CA LEU A 99 -9.65 13.76 -4.94
C LEU A 99 -9.11 13.47 -3.55
N THR A 100 -9.92 12.82 -2.70
CA THR A 100 -9.49 12.45 -1.35
C THR A 100 -8.32 11.47 -1.40
N LEU A 101 -8.37 10.50 -2.33
CA LEU A 101 -7.28 9.55 -2.49
C LEU A 101 -5.98 10.25 -2.92
N GLU A 102 -6.07 11.19 -3.85
CA GLU A 102 -4.90 11.94 -4.29
C GLU A 102 -4.28 12.74 -3.15
N GLU A 103 -5.11 13.41 -2.36
CA GLU A 103 -4.64 14.18 -1.22
C GLU A 103 -3.95 13.27 -0.20
N ALA A 104 -4.55 12.14 0.11
CA ALA A 104 -3.99 11.20 1.07
C ALA A 104 -2.64 10.66 0.60
N LEU A 105 -2.54 10.30 -0.67
CA LEU A 105 -1.29 9.77 -1.22
C LEU A 105 -0.22 10.84 -1.31
N THR A 106 -0.58 12.07 -1.67
CA THR A 106 0.37 13.18 -1.71
C THR A 106 0.93 13.44 -0.32
N GLN A 107 0.08 13.46 0.70
CA GLN A 107 0.52 13.64 2.08
C GLN A 107 1.42 12.49 2.54
N ALA A 108 1.07 11.27 2.19
CA ALA A 108 1.87 10.11 2.56
C ALA A 108 3.25 10.16 1.90
N LEU A 109 3.31 10.59 0.65
CA LEU A 109 4.58 10.74 -0.06
C LEU A 109 5.44 11.83 0.56
N GLU A 110 4.84 12.99 0.86
CA GLU A 110 5.56 14.09 1.50
C GLU A 110 6.11 13.69 2.86
N SER A 111 5.32 12.97 3.63
CA SER A 111 5.75 12.49 4.95
C SER A 111 6.93 11.54 4.81
N TYR A 112 6.89 10.63 3.84
CA TYR A 112 7.97 9.71 3.58
C TYR A 112 9.24 10.44 3.15
N GLN A 113 9.11 11.41 2.26
CA GLN A 113 10.26 12.17 1.75
C GLN A 113 10.92 13.01 2.83
N ARG A 114 10.15 13.55 3.77
CA ARG A 114 10.70 14.33 4.87
C ARG A 114 11.53 13.51 5.84
N ARG A 115 11.25 12.19 5.92
CA ARG A 115 11.96 11.30 6.84
C ARG A 115 13.17 10.62 6.22
N SER A 116 13.30 10.73 4.93
CA SER A 116 14.46 10.15 4.24
C SER A 116 15.58 11.17 3.98
#